data_ae0bda5d60856f6c6ce15e80bb0632bd
#
_entry.id   ae0bda5d60856f6c6ce15e80bb0632bd
#
_cell.length_a   1.000
_cell.length_b   1.000
_cell.length_c   1.000
_cell.angle_alpha   90.00
_cell.angle_beta   90.00
_cell.angle_gamma   90.00
#
_symmetry.space_group_name_H-M   'P 1'
#
loop_
_entity.id
_entity.type
_entity.pdbx_description
1 polymer ?
#
loop_
_entity_poly.entity_id
_entity_poly.type
_entity_poly.pdbx_seq_one_letter_code
_entity_poly.pdbx_strand_id
1 'polypeptide(L)'
;EIGSGLVGSEMCIRDSSVPLKKNLKANVFGGVIKGQNLANLFSELTVGYHDSINFNKLPIPFACVSENIVNGDEVVFHNGVLATAMRASMAIPGVFTPVRLGDKILVDGGMKNNFPTNIARAMGADVIIGVDVQNDLRTADELNNLSEIFNQIINLTGQTRYEENIKLATVYIKVDVKGYSAASFNIPALDTLVNRGEEAAREQWTALQKLKKEIGLSENYVAPRHGPFSSLWASKDIFVKEITFDGIEDSDKKWIMHRCHLKENSKMRMEQLYEALTTLRGSQAYSNVSYKLTDTPQGYQLHFILEEKYERNLNLGIRFDSEEIASLLLNVRSRLDTRVPSWVSVTGRLGKRYLARVEYTLAPMQMRNFNFAYQFEYNDINIYDHGRRSYNTTYKYHSGEFGFSDVWFRNLRFGAGLNFEFFKYKDFLYNTGGQRLEVKPQHFFSYFAQLHYNTYNKGYFPSKGTDVQGRYSLYTDNLTHYKGHAPFSALAASWAGVFSLTDRFALIPSLYGRVLIGKNIPYPYLNAMGGENFGHYLPCLLYTSDA
;
A
#
# COMPACT_ATOMS: atom_id res chain seq x y z
N GLU A 1 8.00 -3.31 7.53
CA GLU A 1 9.33 -2.71 7.58
C GLU A 1 10.31 -3.80 7.97
N ILE A 2 11.05 -4.31 7.01
CA ILE A 2 12.28 -5.05 7.30
C ILE A 2 13.18 -4.02 7.96
N GLY A 3 13.64 -4.35 9.17
CA GLY A 3 14.25 -3.42 10.09
C GLY A 3 15.05 -2.33 9.42
N SER A 4 14.90 -1.13 9.91
CA SER A 4 15.63 0.08 9.53
C SER A 4 17.15 -0.05 9.73
N GLY A 5 17.73 -1.05 9.08
CA GLY A 5 19.13 -1.05 8.72
C GLY A 5 19.22 -0.09 7.56
N LEU A 6 19.97 0.97 7.73
CA LEU A 6 20.45 1.94 6.74
C LEU A 6 20.03 1.61 5.31
N VAL A 7 19.18 2.46 4.76
CA VAL A 7 18.65 2.37 3.40
C VAL A 7 19.80 2.19 2.42
N GLY A 8 20.09 0.95 2.07
CA GLY A 8 20.69 0.64 0.81
C GLY A 8 19.61 0.72 -0.25
N SER A 9 19.91 1.30 -1.38
CA SER A 9 19.05 1.28 -2.55
C SER A 9 18.89 -0.18 -3.01
N GLU A 10 18.02 -0.92 -2.33
CA GLU A 10 17.61 -2.24 -2.77
C GLU A 10 16.74 -2.07 -4.00
N MET A 11 17.25 -2.44 -5.14
CA MET A 11 16.44 -2.70 -6.30
C MET A 11 15.72 -4.04 -6.09
N CYS A 12 14.85 -4.09 -5.07
CA CYS A 12 13.91 -5.18 -4.87
C CYS A 12 12.83 -5.09 -5.95
N ILE A 13 12.92 -5.95 -6.93
CA ILE A 13 11.84 -6.18 -7.88
C ILE A 13 10.76 -6.98 -7.14
N ARG A 14 9.83 -6.25 -6.50
CA ARG A 14 8.61 -6.69 -5.81
C ARG A 14 8.79 -7.46 -4.50
N ASP A 15 8.58 -6.75 -3.40
CA ASP A 15 8.08 -7.34 -2.17
C ASP A 15 6.59 -7.68 -2.33
N SER A 16 6.28 -8.97 -2.43
CA SER A 16 4.90 -9.45 -2.42
C SER A 16 4.54 -9.89 -1.02
N SER A 17 3.66 -9.14 -0.35
CA SER A 17 3.14 -9.52 0.97
C SER A 17 1.85 -10.32 0.81
N VAL A 18 1.88 -11.58 1.24
CA VAL A 18 0.73 -12.47 1.25
C VAL A 18 0.19 -12.58 2.68
N PRO A 19 -1.03 -12.11 2.96
CA PRO A 19 -1.64 -12.27 4.27
C PRO A 19 -1.97 -13.73 4.53
N LEU A 20 -1.68 -14.22 5.74
CA LEU A 20 -1.95 -15.58 6.16
C LEU A 20 -3.11 -15.63 7.16
N LYS A 21 -4.01 -16.60 7.03
CA LYS A 21 -5.05 -16.91 8.04
C LYS A 21 -4.43 -17.60 9.26
N LYS A 22 -5.18 -17.69 10.38
CA LYS A 22 -4.75 -18.39 11.61
C LYS A 22 -4.17 -19.79 11.39
N ASN A 23 -4.59 -20.50 10.35
CA ASN A 23 -4.13 -21.83 9.97
C ASN A 23 -3.00 -21.82 8.93
N LEU A 24 -2.28 -20.73 8.77
CA LEU A 24 -1.20 -20.51 7.80
C LEU A 24 -1.60 -20.67 6.32
N LYS A 25 -2.89 -20.78 6.00
CA LYS A 25 -3.34 -20.76 4.61
C LYS A 25 -3.24 -19.35 4.06
N ALA A 26 -2.66 -19.21 2.88
CA ALA A 26 -2.57 -17.95 2.16
C ALA A 26 -3.96 -17.36 1.95
N ASN A 27 -4.16 -16.09 2.30
CA ASN A 27 -5.38 -15.38 2.00
C ASN A 27 -5.24 -14.73 0.62
N VAL A 28 -5.40 -15.56 -0.42
CA VAL A 28 -5.20 -15.16 -1.84
C VAL A 28 -6.35 -14.27 -2.37
N PHE A 29 -7.34 -13.92 -1.55
CA PHE A 29 -8.49 -13.10 -1.94
C PHE A 29 -8.18 -11.60 -1.92
N GLY A 30 -7.08 -11.22 -2.53
CA GLY A 30 -6.81 -9.82 -2.78
C GLY A 30 -6.74 -9.59 -4.28
N GLY A 31 -7.62 -8.76 -4.85
CA GLY A 31 -7.32 -8.13 -6.13
C GLY A 31 -6.00 -7.38 -6.02
N VAL A 32 -5.31 -7.17 -7.12
CA VAL A 32 -4.04 -6.43 -7.18
C VAL A 32 -4.21 -5.01 -6.62
N ILE A 33 -5.41 -4.45 -6.76
CA ILE A 33 -5.76 -3.09 -6.34
C ILE A 33 -6.79 -3.14 -5.21
N LYS A 34 -6.45 -2.62 -4.04
CA LYS A 34 -7.40 -2.51 -2.91
C LYS A 34 -8.58 -1.57 -3.19
N GLY A 35 -8.46 -0.66 -4.15
CA GLY A 35 -9.50 0.27 -4.55
C GLY A 35 -9.81 1.36 -3.50
N GLN A 36 -8.90 1.64 -2.58
CA GLN A 36 -9.13 2.64 -1.51
C GLN A 36 -9.31 4.06 -2.06
N ASN A 37 -8.51 4.47 -3.04
CA ASN A 37 -8.66 5.79 -3.66
C ASN A 37 -10.01 5.95 -4.34
N LEU A 38 -10.50 4.86 -4.94
CA LEU A 38 -11.81 4.83 -5.58
C LEU A 38 -12.94 4.88 -4.55
N ALA A 39 -12.81 4.13 -3.44
CA ALA A 39 -13.76 4.22 -2.32
C ALA A 39 -13.82 5.65 -1.74
N ASN A 40 -12.67 6.35 -1.67
CA ASN A 40 -12.64 7.75 -1.25
C ASN A 40 -13.35 8.66 -2.24
N LEU A 41 -13.07 8.50 -3.53
CA LEU A 41 -13.73 9.27 -4.57
C LEU A 41 -15.26 9.08 -4.51
N PHE A 42 -15.73 7.84 -4.34
CA PHE A 42 -17.17 7.61 -4.17
C PHE A 42 -17.70 8.23 -2.88
N SER A 43 -16.95 8.15 -1.78
CA SER A 43 -17.36 8.81 -0.54
C SER A 43 -17.44 10.32 -0.72
N GLU A 44 -16.50 10.93 -1.45
CA GLU A 44 -16.55 12.35 -1.79
C GLU A 44 -17.75 12.70 -2.66
N LEU A 45 -17.95 11.94 -3.74
CA LEU A 45 -19.06 12.18 -4.68
C LEU A 45 -20.43 11.94 -4.06
N THR A 46 -20.51 11.20 -2.97
CA THR A 46 -21.76 10.86 -2.26
C THR A 46 -21.84 11.47 -0.86
N VAL A 47 -21.13 12.58 -0.60
CA VAL A 47 -21.28 13.33 0.66
C VAL A 47 -22.76 13.67 0.89
N GLY A 48 -23.25 13.38 2.10
CA GLY A 48 -24.68 13.53 2.42
C GLY A 48 -25.52 12.25 2.21
N TYR A 49 -24.96 11.22 1.57
CA TYR A 49 -25.62 9.92 1.34
C TYR A 49 -24.82 8.76 1.98
N HIS A 50 -24.11 9.04 3.07
CA HIS A 50 -23.25 8.05 3.74
C HIS A 50 -24.00 7.11 4.67
N ASP A 51 -25.26 7.44 5.02
CA ASP A 51 -26.12 6.53 5.75
C ASP A 51 -26.72 5.47 4.84
N SER A 52 -27.31 4.44 5.46
CA SER A 52 -28.12 3.47 4.73
C SER A 52 -29.41 4.15 4.28
N ILE A 53 -29.50 4.46 3.00
CA ILE A 53 -30.62 5.13 2.36
C ILE A 53 -31.34 4.22 1.37
N ASN A 54 -32.59 4.58 1.04
CA ASN A 54 -33.33 3.94 -0.05
C ASN A 54 -33.01 4.67 -1.37
N PHE A 55 -32.38 3.97 -2.30
CA PHE A 55 -31.95 4.54 -3.59
C PHE A 55 -33.11 4.93 -4.52
N ASN A 56 -34.30 4.37 -4.29
CA ASN A 56 -35.52 4.81 -5.01
C ASN A 56 -35.97 6.23 -4.60
N LYS A 57 -35.47 6.75 -3.46
CA LYS A 57 -35.74 8.10 -2.99
C LYS A 57 -34.68 9.12 -3.40
N LEU A 58 -33.67 8.72 -4.15
CA LEU A 58 -32.72 9.65 -4.76
C LEU A 58 -33.45 10.53 -5.79
N PRO A 59 -32.93 11.72 -6.11
CA PRO A 59 -33.48 12.58 -7.14
C PRO A 59 -33.73 11.87 -8.47
N ILE A 60 -32.87 10.92 -8.82
CA ILE A 60 -33.05 9.93 -9.88
C ILE A 60 -32.95 8.55 -9.20
N PRO A 61 -34.03 7.75 -9.22
CA PRO A 61 -34.02 6.40 -8.67
C PRO A 61 -32.85 5.59 -9.24
N PHE A 62 -32.14 4.88 -8.37
CA PHE A 62 -30.91 4.19 -8.72
C PHE A 62 -30.91 2.76 -8.21
N ALA A 63 -30.32 1.87 -9.00
CA ALA A 63 -29.94 0.53 -8.56
C ALA A 63 -28.59 0.14 -9.20
N CYS A 64 -27.81 -0.69 -8.53
CA CYS A 64 -26.63 -1.30 -9.10
C CYS A 64 -26.55 -2.79 -8.70
N VAL A 65 -25.83 -3.55 -9.52
CA VAL A 65 -25.79 -5.01 -9.41
C VAL A 65 -24.40 -5.45 -8.97
N SER A 66 -24.35 -6.43 -8.08
CA SER A 66 -23.15 -7.16 -7.70
C SER A 66 -23.44 -8.65 -7.70
N GLU A 67 -22.43 -9.48 -7.66
CA GLU A 67 -22.55 -10.92 -7.46
C GLU A 67 -21.93 -11.33 -6.13
N ASN A 68 -22.65 -12.16 -5.36
CA ASN A 68 -22.12 -12.80 -4.16
C ASN A 68 -21.40 -14.11 -4.56
N ILE A 69 -20.08 -14.10 -4.55
CA ILE A 69 -19.27 -15.27 -4.93
C ILE A 69 -19.31 -16.43 -3.93
N VAL A 70 -19.99 -16.27 -2.78
CA VAL A 70 -20.16 -17.39 -1.83
C VAL A 70 -21.17 -18.39 -2.35
N ASN A 71 -22.23 -17.92 -3.03
CA ASN A 71 -23.32 -18.76 -3.50
C ASN A 71 -23.75 -18.49 -4.97
N GLY A 72 -23.10 -17.53 -5.64
CA GLY A 72 -23.41 -17.15 -7.02
C GLY A 72 -24.68 -16.34 -7.20
N ASP A 73 -25.27 -15.79 -6.12
CA ASP A 73 -26.49 -15.00 -6.22
C ASP A 73 -26.22 -13.58 -6.75
N GLU A 74 -27.15 -13.11 -7.56
CA GLU A 74 -27.23 -11.71 -7.94
C GLU A 74 -27.68 -10.86 -6.74
N VAL A 75 -26.95 -9.80 -6.43
CA VAL A 75 -27.27 -8.85 -5.39
C VAL A 75 -27.57 -7.50 -6.01
N VAL A 76 -28.85 -7.12 -6.02
CA VAL A 76 -29.30 -5.83 -6.52
C VAL A 76 -29.41 -4.85 -5.34
N PHE A 77 -28.65 -3.78 -5.39
CA PHE A 77 -28.70 -2.73 -4.38
C PHE A 77 -29.79 -1.71 -4.71
N HIS A 78 -30.85 -1.69 -3.93
CA HIS A 78 -31.89 -0.66 -3.90
C HIS A 78 -31.82 0.20 -2.63
N ASN A 79 -30.95 -0.18 -1.69
CA ASN A 79 -30.74 0.52 -0.43
C ASN A 79 -29.33 0.23 0.11
N GLY A 80 -28.96 0.95 1.16
CA GLY A 80 -27.66 0.81 1.81
C GLY A 80 -26.80 2.08 1.68
N VAL A 81 -25.51 1.95 1.97
CA VAL A 81 -24.54 3.03 1.76
C VAL A 81 -24.17 3.09 0.28
N LEU A 82 -24.51 4.20 -0.36
CA LEU A 82 -24.37 4.36 -1.82
C LEU A 82 -22.94 4.10 -2.31
N ALA A 83 -21.93 4.69 -1.64
CA ALA A 83 -20.53 4.48 -1.97
C ALA A 83 -20.11 3.00 -1.90
N THR A 84 -20.65 2.25 -0.92
CA THR A 84 -20.37 0.82 -0.77
C THR A 84 -21.01 0.00 -1.88
N ALA A 85 -22.25 0.31 -2.24
CA ALA A 85 -22.96 -0.36 -3.32
C ALA A 85 -22.25 -0.15 -4.66
N MET A 86 -21.87 1.09 -4.98
CA MET A 86 -21.08 1.42 -6.18
C MET A 86 -19.73 0.69 -6.19
N ARG A 87 -19.02 0.65 -5.04
CA ARG A 87 -17.73 -0.03 -4.93
C ARG A 87 -17.86 -1.55 -5.10
N ALA A 88 -18.96 -2.13 -4.61
CA ALA A 88 -19.24 -3.57 -4.79
C ALA A 88 -19.54 -3.90 -6.26
N SER A 89 -20.36 -3.07 -6.91
CA SER A 89 -20.77 -3.25 -8.32
C SER A 89 -19.60 -3.17 -9.32
N MET A 90 -18.48 -2.57 -8.95
CA MET A 90 -17.30 -2.46 -9.81
C MET A 90 -16.09 -3.26 -9.30
N ALA A 91 -16.29 -4.20 -8.40
CA ALA A 91 -15.24 -5.03 -7.84
C ALA A 91 -14.82 -6.16 -8.80
N ILE A 92 -14.22 -5.82 -9.94
CA ILE A 92 -13.78 -6.78 -10.97
C ILE A 92 -12.80 -7.78 -10.35
N PRO A 93 -13.12 -9.09 -10.39
CA PRO A 93 -12.24 -10.12 -9.84
C PRO A 93 -10.85 -10.11 -10.47
N GLY A 94 -9.82 -10.30 -9.65
CA GLY A 94 -8.42 -10.23 -10.07
C GLY A 94 -7.87 -8.81 -10.20
N VAL A 95 -8.70 -7.79 -10.42
CA VAL A 95 -8.30 -6.38 -10.47
C VAL A 95 -8.51 -5.73 -9.10
N PHE A 96 -9.74 -5.69 -8.63
CA PHE A 96 -10.09 -5.08 -7.35
C PHE A 96 -10.39 -6.11 -6.26
N THR A 97 -10.05 -5.75 -5.02
CA THR A 97 -10.43 -6.54 -3.86
C THR A 97 -11.96 -6.60 -3.73
N PRO A 98 -12.55 -7.79 -3.55
CA PRO A 98 -13.99 -7.94 -3.29
C PRO A 98 -14.46 -7.16 -2.06
N VAL A 99 -15.71 -6.73 -2.08
CA VAL A 99 -16.34 -6.01 -0.95
C VAL A 99 -17.02 -7.02 -0.02
N ARG A 100 -16.66 -7.00 1.26
CA ARG A 100 -17.31 -7.81 2.29
C ARG A 100 -18.46 -7.03 2.92
N LEU A 101 -19.65 -7.64 2.92
CA LEU A 101 -20.84 -7.06 3.53
C LEU A 101 -21.59 -8.15 4.32
N GLY A 102 -21.37 -8.18 5.64
CA GLY A 102 -21.85 -9.28 6.48
C GLY A 102 -21.20 -10.61 6.07
N ASP A 103 -22.02 -11.59 5.76
CA ASP A 103 -21.64 -12.93 5.30
C ASP A 103 -21.37 -13.02 3.78
N LYS A 104 -21.64 -11.93 3.04
CA LYS A 104 -21.48 -11.86 1.58
C LYS A 104 -20.08 -11.39 1.20
N ILE A 105 -19.57 -11.96 0.12
CA ILE A 105 -18.36 -11.50 -0.57
C ILE A 105 -18.78 -11.08 -1.97
N LEU A 106 -18.79 -9.75 -2.18
CA LEU A 106 -19.37 -9.14 -3.37
C LEU A 106 -18.28 -8.77 -4.37
N VAL A 107 -18.56 -9.10 -5.61
CA VAL A 107 -17.76 -8.75 -6.79
C VAL A 107 -18.62 -8.04 -7.82
N ASP A 108 -18.02 -7.61 -8.91
CA ASP A 108 -18.69 -6.96 -10.04
C ASP A 108 -19.90 -7.77 -10.53
N GLY A 109 -21.02 -7.07 -10.65
CA GLY A 109 -22.28 -7.69 -11.11
C GLY A 109 -22.28 -8.07 -12.58
N GLY A 110 -21.33 -7.55 -13.35
CA GLY A 110 -21.19 -7.86 -14.78
C GLY A 110 -20.96 -9.34 -15.07
N MET A 111 -20.48 -10.11 -14.10
CA MET A 111 -20.37 -11.57 -14.21
C MET A 111 -21.73 -12.26 -14.32
N LYS A 112 -22.78 -11.68 -13.74
CA LYS A 112 -24.13 -12.27 -13.70
C LYS A 112 -25.13 -11.51 -14.55
N ASN A 113 -25.07 -10.17 -14.54
CA ASN A 113 -26.04 -9.30 -15.19
C ASN A 113 -25.39 -7.95 -15.57
N ASN A 114 -24.69 -7.95 -16.69
CA ASN A 114 -23.94 -6.78 -17.15
C ASN A 114 -24.78 -5.76 -17.95
N PHE A 115 -26.02 -6.12 -18.30
CA PHE A 115 -26.97 -5.25 -18.99
C PHE A 115 -28.35 -5.34 -18.31
N PRO A 116 -28.54 -4.71 -17.12
CA PRO A 116 -29.61 -5.01 -16.18
C PRO A 116 -30.94 -4.31 -16.53
N THR A 117 -31.44 -4.37 -17.77
CA THR A 117 -32.73 -3.82 -18.20
C THR A 117 -33.92 -4.49 -17.51
N ASN A 118 -33.78 -5.77 -17.14
CA ASN A 118 -34.76 -6.47 -16.31
C ASN A 118 -34.95 -5.80 -14.94
N ILE A 119 -33.88 -5.27 -14.35
CA ILE A 119 -33.97 -4.52 -13.07
C ILE A 119 -34.66 -3.18 -13.28
N ALA A 120 -34.33 -2.45 -14.34
CA ALA A 120 -35.04 -1.20 -14.68
C ALA A 120 -36.55 -1.45 -14.90
N ARG A 121 -36.92 -2.54 -15.56
CA ARG A 121 -38.32 -2.96 -15.72
C ARG A 121 -38.99 -3.25 -14.38
N ALA A 122 -38.30 -3.99 -13.50
CA ALA A 122 -38.78 -4.29 -12.15
C ALA A 122 -38.93 -3.05 -11.26
N MET A 123 -38.14 -2.00 -11.51
CA MET A 123 -38.27 -0.69 -10.85
C MET A 123 -39.45 0.15 -11.38
N GLY A 124 -40.21 -0.34 -12.39
CA GLY A 124 -41.39 0.30 -12.93
C GLY A 124 -41.13 1.14 -14.19
N ALA A 125 -39.99 0.97 -14.86
CA ALA A 125 -39.74 1.69 -16.10
C ALA A 125 -40.57 1.13 -17.26
N ASP A 126 -41.42 1.94 -17.87
CA ASP A 126 -42.19 1.61 -19.07
C ASP A 126 -41.34 1.71 -20.33
N VAL A 127 -40.40 2.63 -20.34
CA VAL A 127 -39.45 2.88 -21.44
C VAL A 127 -38.04 2.68 -20.94
N ILE A 128 -37.29 1.91 -21.68
CA ILE A 128 -35.89 1.60 -21.31
C ILE A 128 -34.97 1.95 -22.48
N ILE A 129 -34.04 2.88 -22.24
CA ILE A 129 -32.93 3.14 -23.14
C ILE A 129 -31.72 2.38 -22.57
N GLY A 130 -31.33 1.31 -23.26
CA GLY A 130 -30.19 0.47 -22.84
C GLY A 130 -28.94 0.88 -23.60
N VAL A 131 -27.90 1.28 -22.87
CA VAL A 131 -26.56 1.58 -23.44
C VAL A 131 -25.63 0.43 -23.09
N ASP A 132 -25.15 -0.27 -24.12
CA ASP A 132 -24.27 -1.43 -23.97
C ASP A 132 -22.82 -1.04 -24.28
N VAL A 133 -21.98 -1.20 -23.29
CA VAL A 133 -20.53 -0.94 -23.34
C VAL A 133 -19.69 -2.22 -23.17
N GLN A 134 -20.29 -3.38 -23.44
CA GLN A 134 -19.57 -4.65 -23.37
C GLN A 134 -18.79 -4.91 -24.65
N ASN A 135 -17.63 -5.53 -24.53
CA ASN A 135 -16.95 -6.13 -25.69
C ASN A 135 -17.74 -7.36 -26.16
N ASP A 136 -17.73 -7.59 -27.46
CA ASP A 136 -18.25 -8.83 -28.03
C ASP A 136 -17.40 -10.03 -27.57
N LEU A 137 -17.96 -11.24 -27.73
CA LEU A 137 -17.21 -12.46 -27.46
C LEU A 137 -15.99 -12.54 -28.39
N ARG A 138 -14.88 -12.95 -27.83
CA ARG A 138 -13.61 -13.06 -28.55
C ARG A 138 -13.61 -14.27 -29.45
N THR A 139 -12.92 -14.16 -30.57
CA THR A 139 -12.63 -15.27 -31.49
C THR A 139 -11.52 -16.16 -30.92
N ALA A 140 -11.34 -17.36 -31.51
CA ALA A 140 -10.27 -18.27 -31.10
C ALA A 140 -8.87 -17.65 -31.17
N ASP A 141 -8.63 -16.80 -32.19
CA ASP A 141 -7.35 -16.15 -32.41
C ASP A 141 -7.04 -15.02 -31.40
N GLU A 142 -8.05 -14.56 -30.68
CA GLU A 142 -7.94 -13.53 -29.64
C GLU A 142 -7.78 -14.08 -28.22
N LEU A 143 -7.86 -15.42 -28.05
CA LEU A 143 -7.76 -16.09 -26.76
C LEU A 143 -6.34 -16.62 -26.49
N ASN A 144 -5.36 -15.69 -26.41
CA ASN A 144 -3.94 -16.05 -26.38
C ASN A 144 -3.33 -16.10 -24.97
N ASN A 145 -4.05 -15.64 -23.94
CA ASN A 145 -3.53 -15.62 -22.57
C ASN A 145 -4.63 -15.91 -21.54
N LEU A 146 -4.18 -16.27 -20.33
CA LEU A 146 -5.06 -16.68 -19.23
C LEU A 146 -6.12 -15.62 -18.87
N SER A 147 -5.77 -14.35 -18.96
CA SER A 147 -6.69 -13.24 -18.66
C SER A 147 -7.81 -13.12 -19.68
N GLU A 148 -7.49 -13.32 -20.96
CA GLU A 148 -8.48 -13.30 -22.05
C GLU A 148 -9.43 -14.50 -21.96
N ILE A 149 -8.91 -15.68 -21.67
CA ILE A 149 -9.70 -16.88 -21.45
C ILE A 149 -10.64 -16.69 -20.25
N PHE A 150 -10.13 -16.14 -19.14
CA PHE A 150 -10.91 -15.90 -17.94
C PHE A 150 -12.06 -14.89 -18.19
N ASN A 151 -11.77 -13.78 -18.87
CA ASN A 151 -12.78 -12.81 -19.26
C ASN A 151 -13.84 -13.39 -20.20
N GLN A 152 -13.44 -14.25 -21.13
CA GLN A 152 -14.37 -14.95 -22.03
C GLN A 152 -15.31 -15.87 -21.25
N ILE A 153 -14.80 -16.62 -20.27
CA ILE A 153 -15.64 -17.50 -19.43
C ILE A 153 -16.66 -16.66 -18.65
N ILE A 154 -16.25 -15.53 -18.10
CA ILE A 154 -17.14 -14.58 -17.41
C ILE A 154 -18.25 -14.12 -18.36
N ASN A 155 -17.91 -13.64 -19.54
CA ASN A 155 -18.88 -13.14 -20.52
C ASN A 155 -19.86 -14.24 -20.95
N LEU A 156 -19.38 -15.46 -21.17
CA LEU A 156 -20.23 -16.61 -21.52
C LEU A 156 -21.21 -16.98 -20.40
N THR A 157 -20.83 -16.81 -19.14
CA THR A 157 -21.71 -17.15 -18.00
C THR A 157 -22.95 -16.25 -17.95
N GLY A 158 -22.84 -14.99 -18.36
CA GLY A 158 -23.95 -14.03 -18.40
C GLY A 158 -24.71 -13.97 -19.73
N GLN A 159 -24.29 -14.71 -20.77
CA GLN A 159 -24.76 -14.52 -22.15
C GLN A 159 -26.28 -14.70 -22.33
N THR A 160 -26.87 -15.73 -21.78
CA THR A 160 -28.32 -15.98 -21.92
C THR A 160 -29.14 -14.83 -21.35
N ARG A 161 -28.80 -14.37 -20.16
CA ARG A 161 -29.49 -13.25 -19.52
C ARG A 161 -29.29 -11.94 -20.28
N TYR A 162 -28.12 -11.73 -20.82
CA TYR A 162 -27.82 -10.57 -21.65
C TYR A 162 -28.70 -10.51 -22.89
N GLU A 163 -28.87 -11.62 -23.61
CA GLU A 163 -29.75 -11.72 -24.79
C GLU A 163 -31.24 -11.48 -24.45
N GLU A 164 -31.68 -11.95 -23.30
CA GLU A 164 -33.03 -11.67 -22.79
C GLU A 164 -33.19 -10.19 -22.46
N ASN A 165 -32.22 -9.59 -21.82
CA ASN A 165 -32.24 -8.20 -21.39
C ASN A 165 -32.20 -7.21 -22.58
N ILE A 166 -31.51 -7.52 -23.66
CA ILE A 166 -31.53 -6.70 -24.89
C ILE A 166 -32.97 -6.54 -25.39
N LYS A 167 -33.78 -7.59 -25.36
CA LYS A 167 -35.17 -7.61 -25.83
C LYS A 167 -36.10 -6.69 -25.00
N LEU A 168 -35.70 -6.37 -23.75
CA LEU A 168 -36.46 -5.46 -22.88
C LEU A 168 -36.16 -3.99 -23.14
N ALA A 169 -35.08 -3.67 -23.85
CA ALA A 169 -34.75 -2.30 -24.19
C ALA A 169 -35.69 -1.77 -25.28
N THR A 170 -36.28 -0.60 -25.05
CA THR A 170 -37.09 0.13 -26.06
C THR A 170 -36.20 0.72 -27.14
N VAL A 171 -35.04 1.26 -26.73
CA VAL A 171 -33.96 1.69 -27.61
C VAL A 171 -32.65 1.04 -27.12
N TYR A 172 -32.02 0.31 -28.00
CA TYR A 172 -30.71 -0.35 -27.73
C TYR A 172 -29.61 0.41 -28.45
N ILE A 173 -28.60 0.83 -27.68
CA ILE A 173 -27.44 1.57 -28.16
C ILE A 173 -26.18 0.74 -27.86
N LYS A 174 -25.56 0.18 -28.90
CA LYS A 174 -24.30 -0.57 -28.78
C LYS A 174 -23.13 0.37 -29.04
N VAL A 175 -22.24 0.52 -28.06
CA VAL A 175 -21.03 1.32 -28.19
C VAL A 175 -19.87 0.42 -28.61
N ASP A 176 -19.11 0.81 -29.64
CA ASP A 176 -17.88 0.11 -30.00
C ASP A 176 -16.79 0.42 -28.98
N VAL A 177 -16.48 -0.55 -28.14
CA VAL A 177 -15.41 -0.47 -27.13
C VAL A 177 -14.19 -1.30 -27.53
N LYS A 178 -14.10 -1.76 -28.77
CA LYS A 178 -12.97 -2.56 -29.27
C LYS A 178 -11.63 -1.84 -29.09
N GLY A 179 -10.65 -2.57 -28.52
CA GLY A 179 -9.32 -2.04 -28.20
C GLY A 179 -9.21 -1.42 -26.81
N TYR A 180 -10.32 -1.36 -26.07
CA TYR A 180 -10.35 -0.84 -24.70
C TYR A 180 -10.89 -1.89 -23.71
N SER A 181 -10.54 -1.71 -22.46
CA SER A 181 -10.99 -2.55 -21.35
C SER A 181 -11.40 -1.69 -20.16
N ALA A 182 -12.01 -2.29 -19.15
CA ALA A 182 -12.30 -1.62 -17.89
C ALA A 182 -11.06 -1.06 -17.14
N ALA A 183 -9.84 -1.39 -17.58
CA ALA A 183 -8.58 -0.85 -17.07
C ALA A 183 -8.00 0.31 -17.90
N SER A 184 -8.69 0.74 -18.95
CA SER A 184 -8.21 1.81 -19.86
C SER A 184 -8.52 3.21 -19.31
N PHE A 185 -7.92 3.56 -18.17
CA PHE A 185 -8.14 4.85 -17.46
C PHE A 185 -7.12 5.92 -17.85
N ASN A 186 -7.00 6.26 -19.11
CA ASN A 186 -6.20 7.40 -19.55
C ASN A 186 -7.06 8.40 -20.33
N ILE A 187 -6.68 9.67 -20.33
CA ILE A 187 -7.48 10.75 -20.94
C ILE A 187 -7.77 10.47 -22.43
N PRO A 188 -6.80 10.07 -23.28
CA PRO A 188 -7.09 9.76 -24.68
C PRO A 188 -8.08 8.62 -24.88
N ALA A 189 -8.05 7.58 -24.02
CA ALA A 189 -9.02 6.49 -24.07
C ALA A 189 -10.41 6.96 -23.67
N LEU A 190 -10.51 7.79 -22.63
CA LEU A 190 -11.79 8.37 -22.18
C LEU A 190 -12.41 9.23 -23.28
N ASP A 191 -11.65 10.14 -23.90
CA ASP A 191 -12.12 11.00 -24.98
C ASP A 191 -12.61 10.16 -26.17
N THR A 192 -11.88 9.13 -26.53
CA THR A 192 -12.27 8.24 -27.64
C THR A 192 -13.56 7.48 -27.31
N LEU A 193 -13.69 6.93 -26.10
CA LEU A 193 -14.89 6.18 -25.71
C LEU A 193 -16.12 7.08 -25.59
N VAL A 194 -15.97 8.31 -25.11
CA VAL A 194 -17.06 9.30 -25.07
C VAL A 194 -17.52 9.63 -26.48
N ASN A 195 -16.61 9.89 -27.41
CA ASN A 195 -16.95 10.17 -28.81
C ASN A 195 -17.67 8.98 -29.48
N ARG A 196 -17.18 7.75 -29.28
CA ARG A 196 -17.86 6.55 -29.79
C ARG A 196 -19.25 6.35 -29.19
N GLY A 197 -19.43 6.70 -27.91
CA GLY A 197 -20.75 6.69 -27.26
C GLY A 197 -21.71 7.70 -27.88
N GLU A 198 -21.21 8.90 -28.19
CA GLU A 198 -21.99 9.92 -28.87
C GLU A 198 -22.36 9.50 -30.31
N GLU A 199 -21.45 8.94 -31.06
CA GLU A 199 -21.71 8.43 -32.42
C GLU A 199 -22.77 7.32 -32.38
N ALA A 200 -22.64 6.32 -31.51
CA ALA A 200 -23.62 5.26 -31.34
C ALA A 200 -25.01 5.77 -30.96
N ALA A 201 -25.10 6.81 -30.10
CA ALA A 201 -26.37 7.43 -29.75
C ALA A 201 -26.96 8.21 -30.95
N ARG A 202 -26.11 8.85 -31.79
CA ARG A 202 -26.55 9.53 -33.00
C ARG A 202 -27.09 8.58 -34.06
N GLU A 203 -26.55 7.39 -34.19
CA GLU A 203 -27.11 6.34 -35.07
C GLU A 203 -28.55 5.98 -34.67
N GLN A 204 -28.89 6.02 -33.38
CA GLN A 204 -30.23 5.75 -32.87
C GLN A 204 -31.10 7.01 -32.77
N TRP A 205 -30.69 8.15 -33.36
CA TRP A 205 -31.37 9.43 -33.21
C TRP A 205 -32.81 9.40 -33.64
N THR A 206 -33.12 8.76 -34.76
CA THR A 206 -34.48 8.61 -35.28
C THR A 206 -35.40 7.87 -34.31
N ALA A 207 -34.89 6.78 -33.71
CA ALA A 207 -35.63 6.02 -32.71
C ALA A 207 -35.86 6.82 -31.43
N LEU A 208 -34.84 7.58 -30.98
CA LEU A 208 -34.94 8.45 -29.82
C LEU A 208 -35.93 9.60 -30.05
N GLN A 209 -35.97 10.21 -31.25
CA GLN A 209 -36.96 11.24 -31.59
C GLN A 209 -38.38 10.70 -31.67
N LYS A 210 -38.56 9.50 -32.24
CA LYS A 210 -39.87 8.83 -32.25
C LYS A 210 -40.33 8.59 -30.82
N LEU A 211 -39.47 8.03 -29.98
CA LEU A 211 -39.76 7.81 -28.58
C LEU A 211 -40.13 9.09 -27.85
N LYS A 212 -39.40 10.19 -28.07
CA LYS A 212 -39.67 11.51 -27.48
C LYS A 212 -41.12 11.97 -27.81
N LYS A 213 -41.60 11.74 -29.03
CA LYS A 213 -42.96 12.06 -29.43
C LYS A 213 -44.00 11.16 -28.77
N GLU A 214 -43.70 9.84 -28.68
CA GLU A 214 -44.57 8.85 -28.07
C GLU A 214 -44.84 9.11 -26.59
N ILE A 215 -43.79 9.56 -25.83
CA ILE A 215 -43.92 9.92 -24.42
C ILE A 215 -44.43 11.35 -24.19
N GLY A 216 -44.80 12.09 -25.26
CA GLY A 216 -45.44 13.40 -25.18
C GLY A 216 -44.49 14.56 -24.78
N LEU A 217 -43.18 14.40 -24.93
CA LEU A 217 -42.23 15.49 -24.66
C LEU A 217 -42.23 16.51 -25.81
N SER A 218 -42.35 17.80 -25.49
CA SER A 218 -42.26 18.88 -26.47
C SER A 218 -40.89 18.96 -27.12
N GLU A 219 -40.82 19.54 -28.33
CA GLU A 219 -39.54 19.74 -29.02
C GLU A 219 -38.56 20.58 -28.18
N ASN A 220 -39.08 21.55 -27.43
CA ASN A 220 -38.31 22.45 -26.58
C ASN A 220 -38.24 21.99 -25.10
N TYR A 221 -38.56 20.73 -24.82
CA TYR A 221 -38.47 20.22 -23.45
C TYR A 221 -37.03 20.32 -22.94
N VAL A 222 -36.84 21.09 -21.87
CA VAL A 222 -35.62 21.15 -21.10
C VAL A 222 -35.88 20.39 -19.81
N ALA A 223 -35.11 19.32 -19.57
CA ALA A 223 -35.22 18.59 -18.31
C ALA A 223 -35.02 19.56 -17.13
N PRO A 224 -35.86 19.50 -16.08
CA PRO A 224 -35.65 20.31 -14.91
C PRO A 224 -34.23 20.00 -14.39
N ARG A 225 -33.41 21.04 -14.33
CA ARG A 225 -32.13 20.92 -13.64
C ARG A 225 -32.46 20.67 -12.17
N HIS A 226 -32.30 19.45 -11.73
CA HIS A 226 -32.26 19.21 -10.30
C HIS A 226 -31.17 20.12 -9.76
N GLY A 227 -31.51 20.99 -8.81
CA GLY A 227 -30.60 21.98 -8.27
C GLY A 227 -29.27 21.34 -7.81
N PRO A 228 -28.23 22.12 -7.63
CA PRO A 228 -26.93 21.57 -7.23
C PRO A 228 -27.14 20.66 -6.03
N PHE A 229 -26.65 19.45 -6.17
CA PHE A 229 -26.58 18.48 -5.07
C PHE A 229 -26.19 19.21 -3.80
N SER A 230 -27.05 19.21 -2.83
CA SER A 230 -27.01 19.83 -1.52
C SER A 230 -25.90 20.88 -1.24
N SER A 231 -26.22 21.82 -0.41
CA SER A 231 -25.34 22.86 0.14
C SER A 231 -23.96 22.37 0.65
N LEU A 232 -23.79 21.09 0.91
CA LEU A 232 -22.54 20.44 1.33
C LEU A 232 -21.44 20.49 0.27
N TRP A 233 -21.76 20.32 -1.01
CA TRP A 233 -20.80 20.46 -2.11
C TRP A 233 -20.36 21.92 -2.33
N ALA A 234 -21.25 22.86 -2.09
CA ALA A 234 -20.98 24.27 -2.32
C ALA A 234 -20.07 24.87 -1.24
N SER A 235 -20.13 24.39 0.00
CA SER A 235 -19.37 24.97 1.11
C SER A 235 -17.96 24.39 1.28
N LYS A 236 -17.68 23.20 0.74
CA LYS A 236 -16.44 22.44 0.97
C LYS A 236 -16.06 22.24 2.46
N ASP A 237 -16.87 22.75 3.38
CA ASP A 237 -16.71 22.70 4.82
C ASP A 237 -17.88 21.95 5.45
N ILE A 238 -17.58 20.97 6.30
CA ILE A 238 -18.56 20.26 7.11
C ILE A 238 -18.32 20.57 8.60
N PHE A 239 -19.39 20.70 9.38
CA PHE A 239 -19.26 20.85 10.83
C PHE A 239 -19.27 19.46 11.46
N VAL A 240 -18.11 19.03 11.97
CA VAL A 240 -17.94 17.73 12.63
C VAL A 240 -18.18 17.89 14.11
N LYS A 241 -19.25 17.28 14.59
CA LYS A 241 -19.65 17.31 16.01
C LYS A 241 -18.81 16.34 16.84
N GLU A 242 -18.65 15.14 16.34
CA GLU A 242 -18.00 14.04 17.04
C GLU A 242 -17.17 13.20 16.08
N ILE A 243 -16.05 12.63 16.57
CA ILE A 243 -15.20 11.73 15.83
C ILE A 243 -15.04 10.42 16.60
N THR A 244 -15.45 9.33 15.97
CA THR A 244 -15.37 7.98 16.52
C THR A 244 -14.50 7.08 15.67
N PHE A 245 -13.97 6.02 16.27
CA PHE A 245 -13.09 5.08 15.60
C PHE A 245 -13.47 3.65 15.96
N ASP A 246 -13.52 2.77 14.95
CA ASP A 246 -13.53 1.32 15.13
C ASP A 246 -12.15 0.76 14.78
N GLY A 247 -11.79 -0.36 15.42
CA GLY A 247 -10.55 -1.06 15.16
C GLY A 247 -9.31 -0.45 15.82
N ILE A 248 -9.49 0.39 16.85
CA ILE A 248 -8.38 0.93 17.66
C ILE A 248 -8.73 0.91 19.15
N GLU A 249 -7.70 0.94 19.99
CA GLU A 249 -7.86 1.12 21.42
C GLU A 249 -8.06 2.61 21.78
N ASP A 250 -8.74 2.89 22.88
CA ASP A 250 -9.01 4.27 23.34
C ASP A 250 -7.73 5.09 23.58
N SER A 251 -6.63 4.42 23.93
CA SER A 251 -5.30 5.05 24.09
C SER A 251 -4.81 5.70 22.79
N ASP A 252 -5.16 5.12 21.64
CA ASP A 252 -4.67 5.53 20.35
C ASP A 252 -5.52 6.65 19.73
N LYS A 253 -6.78 6.79 20.15
CA LYS A 253 -7.69 7.85 19.67
C LYS A 253 -7.04 9.22 19.77
N LYS A 254 -6.50 9.59 20.93
CA LYS A 254 -5.88 10.91 21.15
C LYS A 254 -4.69 11.15 20.23
N TRP A 255 -3.89 10.14 20.01
CA TRP A 255 -2.74 10.23 19.15
C TRP A 255 -3.14 10.39 17.68
N ILE A 256 -4.10 9.58 17.19
CA ILE A 256 -4.63 9.68 15.82
C ILE A 256 -5.23 11.06 15.59
N MET A 257 -6.06 11.54 16.52
CA MET A 257 -6.65 12.88 16.46
C MET A 257 -5.59 13.96 16.29
N HIS A 258 -4.52 13.89 17.10
CA HIS A 258 -3.41 14.84 17.02
C HIS A 258 -2.62 14.71 15.73
N ARG A 259 -2.26 13.47 15.33
CA ARG A 259 -1.47 13.20 14.13
C ARG A 259 -2.18 13.61 12.85
N CYS A 260 -3.48 13.39 12.79
CA CYS A 260 -4.32 13.69 11.63
C CYS A 260 -4.91 15.10 11.67
N HIS A 261 -4.56 15.93 12.66
CA HIS A 261 -5.13 17.28 12.86
C HIS A 261 -6.65 17.32 12.97
N LEU A 262 -7.25 16.25 13.49
CA LEU A 262 -8.68 16.13 13.65
C LEU A 262 -9.12 16.84 14.94
N LYS A 263 -10.23 17.56 14.86
CA LYS A 263 -10.85 18.23 16.02
C LYS A 263 -12.36 18.03 15.99
N GLU A 264 -12.92 17.65 17.13
CA GLU A 264 -14.36 17.61 17.37
C GLU A 264 -14.92 19.02 17.55
N ASN A 265 -16.23 19.20 17.36
CA ASN A 265 -16.91 20.48 17.47
C ASN A 265 -16.28 21.59 16.61
N SER A 266 -15.88 21.27 15.40
CA SER A 266 -15.18 22.19 14.51
C SER A 266 -15.59 22.04 13.05
N LYS A 267 -15.41 23.10 12.27
CA LYS A 267 -15.51 23.02 10.82
C LYS A 267 -14.29 22.27 10.28
N MET A 268 -14.56 21.34 9.38
CA MET A 268 -13.54 20.54 8.71
C MET A 268 -13.75 20.68 7.19
N ARG A 269 -12.66 20.92 6.47
CA ARG A 269 -12.65 20.87 5.01
C ARG A 269 -12.44 19.43 4.53
N MET A 270 -12.98 19.11 3.38
CA MET A 270 -12.80 17.79 2.79
C MET A 270 -11.33 17.44 2.55
N GLU A 271 -10.50 18.43 2.18
CA GLU A 271 -9.05 18.24 2.03
C GLU A 271 -8.38 17.77 3.33
N GLN A 272 -8.82 18.27 4.50
CA GLN A 272 -8.30 17.84 5.80
C GLN A 272 -8.68 16.38 6.11
N LEU A 273 -9.90 15.97 5.72
CA LEU A 273 -10.32 14.57 5.84
C LEU A 273 -9.46 13.66 4.94
N TYR A 274 -9.18 14.09 3.71
CA TYR A 274 -8.28 13.36 2.80
C TYR A 274 -6.85 13.27 3.31
N GLU A 275 -6.32 14.35 3.87
CA GLU A 275 -5.01 14.34 4.50
C GLU A 275 -4.96 13.37 5.69
N ALA A 276 -6.02 13.33 6.50
CA ALA A 276 -6.15 12.39 7.61
C ALA A 276 -6.16 10.93 7.10
N LEU A 277 -6.98 10.62 6.10
CA LEU A 277 -7.03 9.30 5.48
C LEU A 277 -5.69 8.90 4.87
N THR A 278 -5.03 9.83 4.17
CA THR A 278 -3.70 9.60 3.58
C THR A 278 -2.65 9.35 4.65
N THR A 279 -2.70 10.09 5.76
CA THR A 279 -1.79 9.92 6.90
C THR A 279 -1.99 8.57 7.58
N LEU A 280 -3.24 8.15 7.82
CA LEU A 280 -3.58 6.85 8.40
C LEU A 280 -3.15 5.68 7.50
N ARG A 281 -3.36 5.79 6.20
CA ARG A 281 -2.91 4.80 5.21
C ARG A 281 -1.39 4.75 5.07
N GLY A 282 -0.76 5.91 5.04
CA GLY A 282 0.69 6.05 4.99
C GLY A 282 1.40 5.51 6.23
N SER A 283 0.70 5.39 7.37
CA SER A 283 1.25 4.77 8.58
C SER A 283 1.54 3.28 8.42
N GLN A 284 0.96 2.63 7.40
CA GLN A 284 1.02 1.18 7.16
C GLN A 284 0.54 0.31 8.35
N ALA A 285 -0.05 0.90 9.37
CA ALA A 285 -0.60 0.19 10.53
C ALA A 285 -1.91 -0.53 10.18
N TYR A 286 -2.64 0.02 9.21
CA TYR A 286 -3.96 -0.47 8.84
C TYR A 286 -3.97 -1.08 7.44
N SER A 287 -4.70 -2.18 7.29
CA SER A 287 -4.92 -2.83 6.00
C SER A 287 -5.97 -2.10 5.17
N ASN A 288 -6.96 -1.52 5.86
CA ASN A 288 -8.02 -0.70 5.27
C ASN A 288 -8.29 0.50 6.17
N VAL A 289 -8.55 1.65 5.54
CA VAL A 289 -8.94 2.89 6.21
C VAL A 289 -10.10 3.46 5.43
N SER A 290 -11.28 3.42 6.03
CA SER A 290 -12.51 3.98 5.50
C SER A 290 -13.17 4.88 6.53
N TYR A 291 -14.14 5.67 6.10
CA TYR A 291 -14.91 6.52 6.99
C TYR A 291 -16.38 6.50 6.63
N LYS A 292 -17.21 6.88 7.57
CA LYS A 292 -18.63 7.09 7.43
C LYS A 292 -18.98 8.45 8.01
N LEU A 293 -19.82 9.21 7.32
CA LEU A 293 -20.39 10.45 7.83
C LEU A 293 -21.87 10.22 8.09
N THR A 294 -22.30 10.45 9.32
CA THR A 294 -23.71 10.40 9.71
C THR A 294 -24.20 11.80 9.97
N ASP A 295 -25.29 12.21 9.34
CA ASP A 295 -25.93 13.51 9.57
C ASP A 295 -26.70 13.47 10.90
N THR A 296 -26.51 14.49 11.72
CA THR A 296 -27.20 14.67 12.99
C THR A 296 -27.73 16.09 13.08
N PRO A 297 -28.76 16.36 13.90
CA PRO A 297 -29.31 17.70 14.07
C PRO A 297 -28.29 18.76 14.50
N GLN A 298 -27.13 18.33 15.03
CA GLN A 298 -26.09 19.21 15.58
C GLN A 298 -24.82 19.27 14.71
N GLY A 299 -24.84 18.63 13.53
CA GLY A 299 -23.69 18.50 12.62
C GLY A 299 -23.39 17.05 12.26
N TYR A 300 -22.24 16.79 11.68
CA TYR A 300 -21.85 15.44 11.25
C TYR A 300 -21.10 14.68 12.34
N GLN A 301 -21.44 13.41 12.49
CA GLN A 301 -20.60 12.45 13.18
C GLN A 301 -19.68 11.79 12.14
N LEU A 302 -18.38 11.93 12.32
CA LEU A 302 -17.37 11.31 11.48
C LEU A 302 -16.85 10.02 12.17
N HIS A 303 -17.09 8.90 11.54
CA HIS A 303 -16.73 7.59 12.05
C HIS A 303 -15.66 6.95 11.16
N PHE A 304 -14.45 6.75 11.69
CA PHE A 304 -13.38 6.04 11.01
C PHE A 304 -13.47 4.54 11.29
N ILE A 305 -13.37 3.75 10.24
CA ILE A 305 -13.30 2.29 10.31
C ILE A 305 -11.88 1.90 9.91
N LEU A 306 -11.11 1.44 10.89
CA LEU A 306 -9.70 1.10 10.75
C LEU A 306 -9.57 -0.42 10.90
N GLU A 307 -9.20 -1.10 9.83
CA GLU A 307 -8.87 -2.51 9.89
C GLU A 307 -7.37 -2.66 10.12
N GLU A 308 -6.96 -3.26 11.22
CA GLU A 308 -5.55 -3.54 11.45
C GLU A 308 -4.96 -4.39 10.32
N LYS A 309 -3.69 -4.15 10.05
CA LYS A 309 -2.96 -4.98 9.08
C LYS A 309 -2.97 -6.42 9.57
N TYR A 310 -3.17 -7.35 8.63
CA TYR A 310 -3.27 -8.78 8.95
C TYR A 310 -2.25 -9.20 10.02
N GLU A 311 -2.72 -9.95 10.99
CA GLU A 311 -1.93 -10.45 12.12
C GLU A 311 -0.75 -11.33 11.69
N ARG A 312 -0.79 -11.86 10.45
CA ARG A 312 0.21 -12.77 9.89
C ARG A 312 0.46 -12.44 8.43
N ASN A 313 1.72 -12.29 8.08
CA ASN A 313 2.15 -12.00 6.70
C ASN A 313 3.31 -12.90 6.31
N LEU A 314 3.29 -13.37 5.07
CA LEU A 314 4.43 -13.92 4.37
C LEU A 314 4.88 -12.91 3.32
N ASN A 315 6.11 -12.43 3.47
CA ASN A 315 6.72 -11.52 2.52
C ASN A 315 7.75 -12.29 1.71
N LEU A 316 7.67 -12.15 0.40
CA LEU A 316 8.59 -12.77 -0.57
C LEU A 316 9.29 -11.65 -1.33
N GLY A 317 10.61 -11.68 -1.37
CA GLY A 317 11.41 -10.74 -2.13
C GLY A 317 12.45 -11.47 -2.97
N ILE A 318 12.70 -11.00 -4.17
CA ILE A 318 13.78 -11.48 -5.02
C ILE A 318 14.69 -10.29 -5.30
N ARG A 319 15.98 -10.48 -5.08
CA ARG A 319 17.00 -9.48 -5.35
C ARG A 319 17.96 -10.01 -6.41
N PHE A 320 18.33 -9.13 -7.32
CA PHE A 320 19.39 -9.38 -8.31
C PHE A 320 20.47 -8.32 -8.15
N ASP A 321 21.70 -8.73 -8.04
CA ASP A 321 22.85 -7.84 -8.07
C ASP A 321 24.05 -8.50 -8.78
N SER A 322 25.05 -7.69 -9.12
CA SER A 322 26.23 -8.16 -9.86
C SER A 322 27.16 -9.06 -9.04
N GLU A 323 27.01 -9.11 -7.72
CA GLU A 323 27.87 -9.92 -6.85
C GLU A 323 27.23 -11.24 -6.42
N GLU A 324 25.92 -11.22 -6.13
CA GLU A 324 25.18 -12.42 -5.70
C GLU A 324 24.44 -13.09 -6.86
N ILE A 325 24.27 -12.38 -8.00
CA ILE A 325 23.46 -12.80 -9.15
C ILE A 325 22.00 -12.80 -8.76
N ALA A 326 21.57 -13.64 -7.81
CA ALA A 326 20.21 -13.67 -7.30
C ALA A 326 20.20 -14.09 -5.82
N SER A 327 19.30 -13.49 -5.05
CA SER A 327 18.97 -13.94 -3.70
C SER A 327 17.45 -13.91 -3.47
N LEU A 328 16.96 -14.86 -2.68
CA LEU A 328 15.57 -14.99 -2.27
C LEU A 328 15.45 -14.55 -0.82
N LEU A 329 14.56 -13.62 -0.54
CA LEU A 329 14.20 -13.16 0.79
C LEU A 329 12.84 -13.74 1.17
N LEU A 330 12.77 -14.37 2.33
CA LEU A 330 11.56 -14.88 2.94
C LEU A 330 11.40 -14.24 4.32
N ASN A 331 10.26 -13.63 4.58
CA ASN A 331 9.94 -13.11 5.91
C ASN A 331 8.54 -13.55 6.32
N VAL A 332 8.43 -14.14 7.48
CA VAL A 332 7.15 -14.47 8.12
C VAL A 332 7.02 -13.61 9.36
N ARG A 333 5.96 -12.83 9.43
CA ARG A 333 5.60 -12.04 10.61
C ARG A 333 4.25 -12.49 11.13
N SER A 334 4.14 -12.68 12.44
CA SER A 334 2.90 -13.09 13.11
C SER A 334 2.70 -12.30 14.40
N ARG A 335 1.49 -11.82 14.63
CA ARG A 335 1.06 -11.35 15.94
C ARG A 335 0.87 -12.55 16.87
N LEU A 336 1.22 -12.39 18.11
CA LEU A 336 1.02 -13.38 19.16
C LEU A 336 -0.20 -12.97 20.01
N ASP A 337 -1.01 -13.96 20.39
CA ASP A 337 -2.17 -13.76 21.28
C ASP A 337 -1.67 -13.66 22.73
N THR A 338 -1.05 -12.55 23.09
CA THR A 338 -0.48 -12.26 24.42
C THR A 338 -1.19 -11.07 25.05
N ARG A 339 -1.11 -10.92 26.38
CA ARG A 339 -1.70 -9.77 27.11
C ARG A 339 -1.21 -8.42 26.60
N VAL A 340 0.07 -8.36 26.22
CA VAL A 340 0.67 -7.19 25.60
C VAL A 340 0.79 -7.48 24.12
N PRO A 341 0.31 -6.61 23.23
CA PRO A 341 0.48 -6.78 21.80
C PRO A 341 1.93 -7.07 21.46
N SER A 342 2.17 -8.20 20.80
CA SER A 342 3.52 -8.62 20.46
C SER A 342 3.57 -9.29 19.10
N TRP A 343 4.73 -9.22 18.44
CA TRP A 343 4.96 -9.81 17.14
C TRP A 343 6.25 -10.61 17.12
N VAL A 344 6.21 -11.71 16.41
CA VAL A 344 7.40 -12.47 16.03
C VAL A 344 7.61 -12.32 14.52
N SER A 345 8.84 -12.07 14.13
CA SER A 345 9.25 -12.02 12.72
C SER A 345 10.45 -12.94 12.51
N VAL A 346 10.38 -13.80 11.50
CA VAL A 346 11.47 -14.65 11.07
C VAL A 346 11.81 -14.30 9.63
N THR A 347 13.05 -13.91 9.41
CA THR A 347 13.57 -13.54 8.08
C THR A 347 14.68 -14.48 7.68
N GLY A 348 14.60 -15.02 6.49
CA GLY A 348 15.67 -15.79 5.85
C GLY A 348 16.04 -15.17 4.50
N ARG A 349 17.34 -15.02 4.23
CA ARG A 349 17.88 -14.70 2.91
C ARG A 349 18.67 -15.90 2.42
N LEU A 350 18.35 -16.39 1.24
CA LEU A 350 19.01 -17.51 0.59
C LEU A 350 19.69 -17.00 -0.68
N GLY A 351 20.98 -17.20 -0.77
CA GLY A 351 21.83 -16.76 -1.86
C GLY A 351 23.29 -17.14 -1.58
N LYS A 352 24.22 -16.53 -2.26
CA LYS A 352 25.67 -16.67 -1.96
C LYS A 352 25.97 -16.19 -0.54
N ARG A 353 25.30 -15.14 -0.11
CA ARG A 353 25.31 -14.58 1.25
C ARG A 353 23.99 -14.93 1.91
N TYR A 354 23.99 -15.75 2.93
CA TYR A 354 22.76 -16.15 3.60
C TYR A 354 22.61 -15.51 4.98
N LEU A 355 21.37 -15.23 5.35
CA LEU A 355 20.99 -14.57 6.59
C LEU A 355 19.81 -15.30 7.20
N ALA A 356 19.82 -15.43 8.52
CA ALA A 356 18.66 -15.80 9.33
C ALA A 356 18.51 -14.79 10.47
N ARG A 357 17.34 -14.17 10.60
CA ARG A 357 17.02 -13.21 11.65
C ARG A 357 15.69 -13.59 12.30
N VAL A 358 15.68 -13.62 13.61
CA VAL A 358 14.48 -13.75 14.43
C VAL A 358 14.34 -12.47 15.24
N GLU A 359 13.15 -11.91 15.23
CA GLU A 359 12.83 -10.67 15.93
C GLU A 359 11.55 -10.83 16.72
N TYR A 360 11.57 -10.40 17.96
CA TYR A 360 10.42 -10.34 18.84
C TYR A 360 10.19 -8.89 19.25
N THR A 361 9.00 -8.38 18.98
CA THR A 361 8.60 -7.00 19.29
C THR A 361 7.48 -7.02 20.32
N LEU A 362 7.69 -6.37 21.45
CA LEU A 362 6.65 -6.01 22.41
C LEU A 362 6.22 -4.58 22.15
N ALA A 363 4.92 -4.35 21.97
CA ALA A 363 4.35 -3.01 21.78
C ALA A 363 3.25 -2.78 22.83
N PRO A 364 3.61 -2.45 24.06
CA PRO A 364 2.64 -2.17 25.13
C PRO A 364 1.75 -0.96 24.81
N MET A 365 2.20 -0.09 23.91
CA MET A 365 1.45 1.03 23.31
C MET A 365 1.86 1.11 21.83
N GLN A 366 0.97 1.54 20.94
CA GLN A 366 1.29 1.63 19.49
C GLN A 366 2.55 2.47 19.17
N MET A 367 3.04 3.24 20.12
CA MET A 367 4.14 4.17 19.96
C MET A 367 5.43 3.74 20.66
N ARG A 368 5.34 2.78 21.58
CA ARG A 368 6.47 2.30 22.37
C ARG A 368 6.72 0.85 22.08
N ASN A 369 7.88 0.55 21.53
CA ASN A 369 8.24 -0.80 21.16
C ASN A 369 9.54 -1.21 21.86
N PHE A 370 9.56 -2.43 22.37
CA PHE A 370 10.77 -3.10 22.80
C PHE A 370 11.06 -4.22 21.79
N ASN A 371 12.24 -4.18 21.20
CA ASN A 371 12.67 -5.14 20.18
C ASN A 371 13.80 -6.00 20.71
N PHE A 372 13.65 -7.30 20.54
CA PHE A 372 14.70 -8.29 20.77
C PHE A 372 14.95 -8.96 19.43
N ALA A 373 16.18 -8.91 18.94
CA ALA A 373 16.51 -9.53 17.67
C ALA A 373 17.78 -10.36 17.80
N TYR A 374 17.77 -11.50 17.14
CA TYR A 374 18.98 -12.28 16.90
C TYR A 374 19.17 -12.47 15.40
N GLN A 375 20.38 -12.24 14.93
CA GLN A 375 20.74 -12.39 13.52
C GLN A 375 21.98 -13.26 13.39
N PHE A 376 21.92 -14.17 12.45
CA PHE A 376 23.06 -14.88 11.93
C PHE A 376 23.24 -14.54 10.46
N GLU A 377 24.47 -14.26 10.06
CA GLU A 377 24.80 -13.93 8.68
C GLU A 377 26.12 -14.61 8.27
N TYR A 378 26.12 -15.18 7.07
CA TYR A 378 27.32 -15.59 6.38
C TYR A 378 27.52 -14.66 5.19
N ASN A 379 28.66 -13.98 5.19
CA ASN A 379 28.94 -12.94 4.22
C ASN A 379 30.36 -13.03 3.70
N ASP A 380 30.63 -12.38 2.57
CA ASP A 380 31.94 -12.24 1.98
C ASP A 380 32.26 -10.78 1.71
N ILE A 381 33.52 -10.42 1.85
CA ILE A 381 34.03 -9.08 1.55
C ILE A 381 35.12 -9.20 0.50
N ASN A 382 35.00 -8.43 -0.57
CA ASN A 382 36.07 -8.22 -1.53
C ASN A 382 36.93 -7.04 -1.07
N ILE A 383 38.23 -7.23 -1.07
CA ILE A 383 39.19 -6.19 -0.72
C ILE A 383 39.93 -5.80 -1.97
N TYR A 384 39.92 -4.50 -2.25
CA TYR A 384 40.54 -3.91 -3.43
C TYR A 384 41.76 -3.08 -3.00
N ASP A 385 42.85 -3.25 -3.75
CA ASP A 385 44.05 -2.45 -3.66
C ASP A 385 44.27 -1.73 -5.00
N HIS A 386 44.41 -0.40 -4.98
CA HIS A 386 44.55 0.44 -6.19
C HIS A 386 43.53 0.12 -7.31
N GLY A 387 42.27 -0.14 -6.91
CA GLY A 387 41.18 -0.43 -7.83
C GLY A 387 41.16 -1.85 -8.40
N ARG A 388 42.09 -2.72 -7.99
CA ARG A 388 42.12 -4.14 -8.36
C ARG A 388 41.75 -5.01 -7.17
N ARG A 389 40.89 -6.01 -7.41
CA ARG A 389 40.51 -6.97 -6.37
C ARG A 389 41.76 -7.73 -5.93
N SER A 390 42.15 -7.54 -4.68
CA SER A 390 43.33 -8.17 -4.09
C SER A 390 42.99 -9.55 -3.55
N TYR A 391 41.96 -9.66 -2.72
CA TYR A 391 41.48 -10.92 -2.18
C TYR A 391 40.04 -10.83 -1.69
N ASN A 392 39.46 -12.00 -1.38
CA ASN A 392 38.14 -12.14 -0.79
C ASN A 392 38.27 -12.89 0.54
N THR A 393 37.52 -12.45 1.53
CA THR A 393 37.40 -13.18 2.80
C THR A 393 35.92 -13.37 3.16
N THR A 394 35.65 -14.51 3.79
CA THR A 394 34.33 -14.83 4.28
C THR A 394 34.27 -14.76 5.79
N TYR A 395 33.13 -14.36 6.33
CA TYR A 395 32.95 -14.34 7.77
C TYR A 395 31.54 -14.78 8.18
N LYS A 396 31.46 -15.30 9.40
CA LYS A 396 30.23 -15.55 10.12
C LYS A 396 30.01 -14.42 11.11
N TYR A 397 28.83 -13.84 11.06
CA TYR A 397 28.41 -12.75 11.93
C TYR A 397 27.20 -13.19 12.75
N HIS A 398 27.25 -12.93 14.04
CA HIS A 398 26.15 -13.13 14.96
C HIS A 398 25.89 -11.80 15.65
N SER A 399 24.65 -11.37 15.74
CA SER A 399 24.27 -10.22 16.54
C SER A 399 23.03 -10.49 17.37
N GLY A 400 23.05 -9.99 18.60
CA GLY A 400 21.92 -9.94 19.51
C GLY A 400 21.60 -8.49 19.83
N GLU A 401 20.43 -8.02 19.50
CA GLU A 401 19.99 -6.63 19.71
C GLU A 401 18.85 -6.57 20.70
N PHE A 402 18.95 -5.64 21.66
CA PHE A 402 17.86 -5.18 22.48
C PHE A 402 17.65 -3.70 22.24
N GLY A 403 16.50 -3.34 21.73
CA GLY A 403 16.16 -1.97 21.36
C GLY A 403 14.86 -1.49 22.01
N PHE A 404 14.85 -0.23 22.34
CA PHE A 404 13.67 0.52 22.72
C PHE A 404 13.43 1.61 21.69
N SER A 405 12.19 1.82 21.26
CA SER A 405 11.82 2.96 20.40
C SER A 405 10.53 3.60 20.88
N ASP A 406 10.47 4.91 20.77
CA ASP A 406 9.30 5.72 21.09
C ASP A 406 9.08 6.81 20.04
N VAL A 407 7.84 7.20 19.82
CA VAL A 407 7.49 8.33 18.94
C VAL A 407 7.27 9.56 19.81
N TRP A 408 8.20 10.50 19.77
CA TRP A 408 8.17 11.69 20.60
C TRP A 408 7.29 12.79 20.03
N PHE A 409 7.37 12.94 18.71
CA PHE A 409 6.59 13.93 17.97
C PHE A 409 5.96 13.27 16.77
N ARG A 410 5.02 13.95 16.17
CA ARG A 410 4.24 13.53 15.02
C ARG A 410 5.02 12.73 13.95
N ASN A 411 6.23 13.19 13.63
CA ASN A 411 7.07 12.62 12.57
C ASN A 411 8.46 12.18 13.05
N LEU A 412 8.72 12.28 14.36
CA LEU A 412 10.01 12.00 14.96
C LEU A 412 9.93 10.75 15.84
N ARG A 413 10.74 9.77 15.51
CA ARG A 413 10.94 8.55 16.31
C ARG A 413 12.33 8.57 16.89
N PHE A 414 12.43 8.32 18.19
CA PHE A 414 13.68 8.08 18.89
C PHE A 414 13.80 6.61 19.25
N GLY A 415 15.01 6.07 19.21
CA GLY A 415 15.32 4.73 19.67
C GLY A 415 16.66 4.68 20.35
N ALA A 416 16.81 3.76 21.29
CA ALA A 416 18.09 3.46 21.94
C ALA A 416 18.17 1.98 22.26
N GLY A 417 19.37 1.46 22.39
CA GLY A 417 19.53 0.03 22.68
C GLY A 417 20.96 -0.42 22.88
N LEU A 418 21.05 -1.73 23.03
CA LEU A 418 22.29 -2.48 23.20
C LEU A 418 22.39 -3.48 22.07
N ASN A 419 23.60 -3.71 21.59
CA ASN A 419 23.87 -4.73 20.60
C ASN A 419 25.11 -5.52 21.02
N PHE A 420 25.04 -6.83 20.91
CA PHE A 420 26.16 -7.75 21.05
C PHE A 420 26.48 -8.30 19.66
N GLU A 421 27.73 -8.21 19.25
CA GLU A 421 28.20 -8.62 17.93
C GLU A 421 29.39 -9.54 18.04
N PHE A 422 29.38 -10.60 17.24
CA PHE A 422 30.45 -11.57 17.17
C PHE A 422 30.81 -11.86 15.72
N PHE A 423 32.10 -11.72 15.40
CA PHE A 423 32.66 -11.94 14.07
C PHE A 423 33.66 -13.12 14.11
N LYS A 424 33.51 -14.06 13.18
CA LYS A 424 34.45 -15.16 12.97
C LYS A 424 34.80 -15.25 11.49
N TYR A 425 36.02 -14.89 11.16
CA TYR A 425 36.57 -15.00 9.81
C TYR A 425 36.97 -16.44 9.50
N LYS A 426 36.77 -16.87 8.26
CA LYS A 426 37.14 -18.21 7.79
C LYS A 426 38.57 -18.26 7.30
N ASP A 427 38.98 -17.18 6.62
CA ASP A 427 40.29 -17.07 5.99
C ASP A 427 41.12 -15.95 6.63
N PHE A 428 42.38 -15.91 6.27
CA PHE A 428 43.29 -14.87 6.75
C PHE A 428 43.06 -13.57 6.01
N LEU A 429 43.24 -12.46 6.72
CA LEU A 429 43.35 -11.14 6.12
C LEU A 429 44.82 -10.89 5.76
N TYR A 430 45.07 -10.14 4.68
CA TYR A 430 46.40 -9.71 4.29
C TYR A 430 46.53 -8.21 4.55
N ASN A 431 47.68 -7.78 5.10
CA ASN A 431 47.97 -6.36 5.18
C ASN A 431 48.47 -5.82 3.81
N THR A 432 48.64 -4.50 3.72
CA THR A 432 49.16 -3.82 2.52
C THR A 432 50.56 -4.29 2.08
N GLY A 433 51.29 -4.96 2.95
CA GLY A 433 52.59 -5.58 2.65
C GLY A 433 52.49 -7.06 2.25
N GLY A 434 51.31 -7.61 2.01
CA GLY A 434 51.13 -9.02 1.64
C GLY A 434 51.34 -10.04 2.77
N GLN A 435 51.52 -9.58 4.01
CA GLN A 435 51.66 -10.47 5.17
C GLN A 435 50.28 -11.01 5.60
N ARG A 436 50.26 -12.32 5.86
CA ARG A 436 49.09 -13.05 6.31
C ARG A 436 48.78 -12.69 7.77
N LEU A 437 47.59 -12.13 8.00
CA LEU A 437 47.08 -11.79 9.33
C LEU A 437 46.02 -12.80 9.75
N GLU A 438 46.28 -13.56 10.79
CA GLU A 438 45.28 -14.38 11.43
C GLU A 438 44.36 -13.49 12.27
N VAL A 439 43.11 -13.36 11.85
CA VAL A 439 42.10 -12.59 12.60
C VAL A 439 41.41 -13.53 13.57
N LYS A 440 41.72 -13.39 14.85
CA LYS A 440 41.00 -14.08 15.91
C LYS A 440 39.54 -13.68 15.93
N PRO A 441 38.60 -14.56 16.36
CA PRO A 441 37.24 -14.20 16.58
C PRO A 441 37.13 -12.95 17.46
N GLN A 442 36.27 -12.04 17.10
CA GLN A 442 36.11 -10.75 17.79
C GLN A 442 34.66 -10.61 18.26
N HIS A 443 34.48 -10.08 19.45
CA HIS A 443 33.19 -9.73 20.01
C HIS A 443 33.15 -8.27 20.43
N PHE A 444 31.96 -7.65 20.33
CA PHE A 444 31.75 -6.27 20.67
C PHE A 444 30.41 -6.11 21.38
N PHE A 445 30.38 -5.23 22.36
CA PHE A 445 29.17 -4.68 22.94
C PHE A 445 29.03 -3.25 22.44
N SER A 446 27.87 -2.90 21.91
CA SER A 446 27.62 -1.53 21.47
C SER A 446 26.34 -0.98 22.08
N TYR A 447 26.40 0.31 22.39
CA TYR A 447 25.26 1.14 22.78
C TYR A 447 24.90 1.98 21.60
N PHE A 448 23.63 2.05 21.25
CA PHE A 448 23.21 2.92 20.16
C PHE A 448 22.06 3.84 20.56
N ALA A 449 22.04 5.00 19.94
CA ALA A 449 20.92 5.92 19.92
C ALA A 449 20.60 6.23 18.46
N GLN A 450 19.33 6.25 18.11
CA GLN A 450 18.89 6.51 16.75
C GLN A 450 17.72 7.48 16.73
N LEU A 451 17.63 8.23 15.65
CA LEU A 451 16.60 9.21 15.40
C LEU A 451 16.11 9.04 13.97
N HIS A 452 14.80 9.03 13.80
CA HIS A 452 14.17 8.96 12.48
C HIS A 452 13.06 10.01 12.39
N TYR A 453 13.26 10.97 11.50
CA TYR A 453 12.30 12.02 11.19
C TYR A 453 11.79 11.83 9.77
N ASN A 454 10.49 11.55 9.62
CA ASN A 454 9.88 11.27 8.33
C ASN A 454 8.61 12.09 8.14
N THR A 455 8.59 12.90 7.08
CA THR A 455 7.46 13.74 6.69
C THR A 455 6.86 13.36 5.35
N TYR A 456 7.22 12.22 4.78
CA TYR A 456 6.66 11.76 3.52
C TYR A 456 5.13 11.70 3.58
N ASN A 457 4.50 12.24 2.56
CA ASN A 457 3.04 12.25 2.43
C ASN A 457 2.45 10.89 2.04
N LYS A 458 3.27 9.98 1.48
CA LYS A 458 2.88 8.62 1.06
C LYS A 458 3.99 7.64 1.42
N GLY A 459 3.63 6.40 1.76
CA GLY A 459 4.60 5.35 2.05
C GLY A 459 5.35 4.84 0.80
N TYR A 460 4.64 4.79 -0.34
CA TYR A 460 5.22 4.46 -1.64
C TYR A 460 5.08 5.64 -2.59
N PHE A 461 6.13 5.90 -3.37
CA PHE A 461 6.17 6.99 -4.34
C PHE A 461 5.77 8.34 -3.71
N PRO A 462 6.49 8.81 -2.67
CA PRO A 462 6.20 10.06 -2.04
C PRO A 462 6.35 11.21 -3.04
N SER A 463 5.47 12.19 -2.98
CA SER A 463 5.52 13.39 -3.81
C SER A 463 5.93 14.63 -3.04
N LYS A 464 5.97 14.56 -1.70
CA LYS A 464 6.40 15.65 -0.81
C LYS A 464 6.98 15.08 0.48
N GLY A 465 7.88 15.84 1.08
CA GLY A 465 8.42 15.55 2.39
C GLY A 465 9.90 15.20 2.38
N THR A 466 10.40 14.86 3.55
CA THR A 466 11.79 14.49 3.78
C THR A 466 11.89 13.33 4.76
N ASP A 467 12.92 12.53 4.59
CA ASP A 467 13.32 11.47 5.51
C ASP A 467 14.73 11.75 6.01
N VAL A 468 14.90 11.82 7.32
CA VAL A 468 16.19 12.03 7.99
C VAL A 468 16.39 10.94 9.01
N GLN A 469 17.49 10.22 8.89
CA GLN A 469 17.87 9.20 9.87
C GLN A 469 19.24 9.52 10.41
N GLY A 470 19.41 9.29 11.71
CA GLY A 470 20.68 9.41 12.40
C GLY A 470 20.87 8.26 13.36
N ARG A 471 22.07 7.68 13.41
CA ARG A 471 22.45 6.65 14.40
C ARG A 471 23.84 6.94 14.92
N TYR A 472 23.94 7.02 16.24
CA TYR A 472 25.21 7.03 16.95
C TYR A 472 25.40 5.68 17.64
N SER A 473 26.57 5.09 17.52
CA SER A 473 26.90 3.82 18.15
C SER A 473 28.27 3.93 18.84
N LEU A 474 28.33 3.48 20.08
CA LEU A 474 29.55 3.41 20.89
C LEU A 474 29.93 1.95 21.10
N TYR A 475 31.12 1.55 20.73
CA TYR A 475 31.59 0.16 20.70
C TYR A 475 32.63 -0.12 21.77
N THR A 476 32.45 -1.23 22.48
CA THR A 476 33.31 -1.71 23.56
C THR A 476 33.58 -3.20 23.41
N ASP A 477 34.56 -3.75 24.05
CA ASP A 477 34.79 -5.22 24.15
C ASP A 477 34.40 -5.79 25.51
N ASN A 478 34.22 -4.94 26.53
CA ASN A 478 33.95 -5.32 27.91
C ASN A 478 32.90 -4.42 28.60
N LEU A 479 31.97 -3.86 27.83
CA LEU A 479 30.93 -2.92 28.26
C LEU A 479 31.40 -1.49 28.61
N THR A 480 32.68 -1.27 28.86
CA THR A 480 33.19 0.03 29.31
C THR A 480 34.35 0.55 28.46
N HIS A 481 35.25 -0.32 28.03
CA HIS A 481 36.48 0.03 27.32
C HIS A 481 36.60 -0.77 26.01
N TYR A 482 37.58 -0.43 25.21
CA TYR A 482 37.99 -1.18 24.05
C TYR A 482 39.49 -1.41 24.06
N LYS A 483 39.94 -2.67 24.17
CA LYS A 483 41.34 -3.07 24.29
C LYS A 483 42.13 -2.27 25.36
N GLY A 484 41.49 -1.99 26.50
CA GLY A 484 42.06 -1.20 27.59
C GLY A 484 42.12 0.32 27.33
N HIS A 485 41.57 0.79 26.23
CA HIS A 485 41.48 2.22 25.84
C HIS A 485 40.06 2.71 25.82
N ALA A 486 39.86 3.99 25.46
CA ALA A 486 38.55 4.57 25.27
C ALA A 486 37.78 3.83 24.14
N PRO A 487 36.46 3.67 24.27
CA PRO A 487 35.61 3.13 23.23
C PRO A 487 35.78 3.89 21.91
N PHE A 488 35.58 3.22 20.79
CA PHE A 488 35.42 3.89 19.51
C PHE A 488 33.93 4.06 19.18
N SER A 489 33.62 5.03 18.34
CA SER A 489 32.22 5.30 17.99
C SER A 489 32.02 5.51 16.49
N ALA A 490 30.78 5.34 16.06
CA ALA A 490 30.33 5.63 14.71
C ALA A 490 29.11 6.54 14.75
N LEU A 491 29.14 7.58 13.94
CA LEU A 491 27.97 8.42 13.65
C LEU A 491 27.61 8.22 12.18
N ALA A 492 26.41 7.73 11.93
CA ALA A 492 25.86 7.60 10.59
C ALA A 492 24.64 8.48 10.47
N ALA A 493 24.51 9.17 9.35
CA ALA A 493 23.34 9.99 9.03
C ALA A 493 22.96 9.85 7.57
N SER A 494 21.66 9.87 7.31
CA SER A 494 21.11 9.91 5.96
C SER A 494 20.01 10.98 5.86
N TRP A 495 19.90 11.54 4.69
CA TRP A 495 18.83 12.47 4.32
C TRP A 495 18.33 12.12 2.93
N ALA A 496 17.01 12.15 2.74
CA ALA A 496 16.38 12.09 1.44
C ALA A 496 15.22 13.09 1.38
N GLY A 497 15.17 13.88 0.32
CA GLY A 497 14.11 14.88 0.11
C GLY A 497 13.37 14.62 -1.17
N VAL A 498 12.06 14.91 -1.21
CA VAL A 498 11.22 14.72 -2.40
C VAL A 498 10.89 16.06 -3.00
N PHE A 499 11.25 16.24 -4.27
CA PHE A 499 10.99 17.44 -5.07
C PHE A 499 10.14 17.04 -6.29
N SER A 500 8.84 17.32 -6.24
CA SER A 500 7.95 17.11 -7.37
C SER A 500 8.18 18.21 -8.41
N LEU A 501 8.67 17.83 -9.58
CA LEU A 501 8.85 18.72 -10.71
C LEU A 501 7.56 18.84 -11.53
N THR A 502 6.77 17.77 -11.59
CA THR A 502 5.43 17.72 -12.18
C THR A 502 4.56 16.76 -11.38
N ASP A 503 3.27 16.67 -11.67
CA ASP A 503 2.36 15.70 -11.03
C ASP A 503 2.74 14.23 -11.29
N ARG A 504 3.60 13.97 -12.28
CA ARG A 504 4.01 12.63 -12.69
C ARG A 504 5.49 12.34 -12.46
N PHE A 505 6.29 13.36 -12.15
CA PHE A 505 7.73 13.22 -11.98
C PHE A 505 8.21 13.88 -10.70
N ALA A 506 8.85 13.11 -9.85
CA ALA A 506 9.49 13.56 -8.62
C ALA A 506 10.96 13.14 -8.59
N LEU A 507 11.83 14.07 -8.19
CA LEU A 507 13.24 13.82 -7.93
C LEU A 507 13.43 13.57 -6.44
N ILE A 508 14.15 12.48 -6.10
CA ILE A 508 14.42 12.10 -4.71
C ILE A 508 15.94 12.03 -4.51
N PRO A 509 16.62 13.18 -4.33
CA PRO A 509 18.03 13.16 -3.96
C PRO A 509 18.19 12.57 -2.56
N SER A 510 19.28 11.80 -2.38
CA SER A 510 19.65 11.24 -1.10
C SER A 510 21.11 11.49 -0.79
N LEU A 511 21.41 11.71 0.48
CA LEU A 511 22.74 11.91 1.02
C LEU A 511 22.95 10.94 2.18
N TYR A 512 24.11 10.29 2.21
CA TYR A 512 24.52 9.43 3.30
C TYR A 512 25.94 9.77 3.74
N GLY A 513 26.18 9.79 5.03
CA GLY A 513 27.51 9.97 5.61
C GLY A 513 27.70 9.12 6.84
N ARG A 514 28.90 8.57 7.01
CA ARG A 514 29.32 7.85 8.20
C ARG A 514 30.71 8.28 8.64
N VAL A 515 30.84 8.63 9.92
CA VAL A 515 32.08 9.06 10.53
C VAL A 515 32.43 8.09 11.65
N LEU A 516 33.68 7.66 11.68
CA LEU A 516 34.25 6.81 12.73
C LEU A 516 35.16 7.66 13.61
N ILE A 517 35.03 7.53 14.91
CA ILE A 517 35.78 8.33 15.91
C ILE A 517 36.43 7.35 16.87
N GLY A 518 37.75 7.39 16.97
CA GLY A 518 38.52 6.55 17.89
C GLY A 518 39.83 6.05 17.28
N LYS A 519 40.61 5.34 18.08
CA LYS A 519 41.87 4.72 17.68
C LYS A 519 41.69 3.20 17.56
N ASN A 520 42.49 2.56 16.69
CA ASN A 520 42.52 1.09 16.52
C ASN A 520 41.16 0.50 16.14
N ILE A 521 40.40 1.19 15.25
CA ILE A 521 39.07 0.73 14.81
C ILE A 521 39.23 -0.65 14.16
N PRO A 522 38.43 -1.64 14.58
CA PRO A 522 38.54 -3.00 14.04
C PRO A 522 38.03 -3.05 12.59
N TYR A 523 38.63 -3.96 11.83
CA TYR A 523 38.33 -4.14 10.41
C TYR A 523 36.84 -4.24 10.05
N PRO A 524 35.97 -4.96 10.79
CA PRO A 524 34.53 -5.05 10.44
C PRO A 524 33.80 -3.71 10.43
N TYR A 525 34.31 -2.70 11.10
CA TYR A 525 33.67 -1.40 11.24
C TYR A 525 34.23 -0.31 10.33
N LEU A 526 35.26 -0.63 9.54
CA LEU A 526 35.79 0.32 8.56
C LEU A 526 34.70 0.67 7.52
N ASN A 527 34.76 1.91 7.00
CA ASN A 527 33.83 2.34 5.99
C ASN A 527 34.05 1.56 4.68
N ALA A 528 33.00 0.90 4.21
CA ALA A 528 33.00 0.26 2.90
C ALA A 528 32.28 1.19 1.90
N MET A 529 32.79 1.27 0.68
CA MET A 529 32.11 1.92 -0.43
C MET A 529 31.51 0.87 -1.36
N GLY A 530 30.27 1.10 -1.78
CA GLY A 530 29.56 0.22 -2.68
C GLY A 530 28.73 -0.86 -2.00
N GLY A 531 28.15 -1.76 -2.77
CA GLY A 531 27.25 -2.81 -2.30
C GLY A 531 25.90 -2.29 -1.83
N GLU A 532 25.36 -2.89 -0.78
CA GLU A 532 24.03 -2.58 -0.23
C GLU A 532 23.84 -1.11 0.15
N ASN A 533 24.92 -0.40 0.48
CA ASN A 533 24.85 0.98 0.97
C ASN A 533 24.93 2.04 -0.13
N PHE A 534 25.36 1.69 -1.35
CA PHE A 534 25.60 2.65 -2.44
C PHE A 534 25.13 2.18 -3.83
N GLY A 535 24.09 1.40 -3.91
CA GLY A 535 23.45 1.08 -5.18
C GLY A 535 24.29 0.19 -6.10
N HIS A 536 25.08 0.61 -6.98
CA HIS A 536 25.69 -0.22 -8.03
C HIS A 536 27.19 -0.48 -7.89
N TYR A 537 27.78 -0.10 -6.78
CA TYR A 537 29.22 -0.29 -6.59
C TYR A 537 29.54 -1.50 -5.73
N LEU A 538 30.61 -2.21 -6.09
CA LEU A 538 31.13 -3.33 -5.32
C LEU A 538 31.53 -2.87 -3.91
N PRO A 539 31.23 -3.63 -2.83
CA PRO A 539 31.72 -3.29 -1.50
C PRO A 539 33.25 -3.26 -1.52
N CYS A 540 33.79 -2.08 -1.38
CA CYS A 540 35.22 -1.82 -1.32
C CYS A 540 35.55 -1.19 0.02
N LEU A 541 36.50 -1.75 0.73
CA LEU A 541 37.10 -1.08 1.87
C LEU A 541 38.09 -0.02 1.36
N LEU A 542 37.70 1.25 1.53
CA LEU A 542 38.64 2.33 1.36
C LEU A 542 39.59 2.37 2.56
N TYR A 543 40.83 2.03 2.32
CA TYR A 543 41.91 2.32 3.25
C TYR A 543 42.24 3.81 3.09
N THR A 544 41.81 4.64 4.02
CA THR A 544 42.46 5.93 4.24
C THR A 544 43.64 5.66 5.17
N SER A 545 44.82 5.43 4.59
CA SER A 545 46.03 5.64 5.32
C SER A 545 46.14 7.12 5.63
N ASP A 546 46.42 7.43 6.87
CA ASP A 546 46.76 8.75 7.38
C ASP A 546 45.62 9.73 7.62
N ALA A 547 45.01 9.59 8.77
CA ALA A 547 44.62 10.73 9.61
C ALA A 547 44.84 10.36 11.08
#